data_558ed2a1383b891022e3fb6af5b1a0de
#
_entry.id   558ed2a1383b891022e3fb6af5b1a0de
#
_cell.length_a   1.000
_cell.length_b   1.000
_cell.length_c   1.000
_cell.angle_alpha   90.00
_cell.angle_beta   90.00
_cell.angle_gamma   90.00
#
_symmetry.space_group_name_H-M   'P 1'
#
loop_
_entity.id
_entity.type
_entity.pdbx_description
1 polymer ?
#
loop_
_entity_poly.entity_id
_entity_poly.type
_entity_poly.pdbx_seq_one_letter_code
_entity_poly.pdbx_strand_id
1 'polypeptide(L)'
;MFALARAFAREPSGSREPLGSRVLVTTTTRILDPGRASWREGRRFGALLIHPCPESPEALESLRSSGPRVVLASAKDESGTKLAGIAPEAIAALVPLFGAILVEADGARGLSIKAPSEREPVLPSCATAVVGLVGLDAVGKPLDDRVAHRPELLGRLVGCAPGEAISPERILLLAASPEGLFKGTPPGATRILLLNKADAVPRELAQRCASLIRESGLVDSVVIGALGAPRARLPGSWWARLPGSRWARLFGFQGAAR
;
A
#
# COMPACT_ATOMS: atom_id res chain seq x y z
N MET A 1 -4.30 -3.30 0.41
CA MET A 1 -4.94 -2.05 -0.06
C MET A 1 -6.43 -1.99 0.27
N PHE A 2 -7.32 -2.86 -0.25
CA PHE A 2 -8.79 -2.80 -0.02
C PHE A 2 -9.23 -2.88 1.44
N ALA A 3 -8.54 -3.64 2.30
CA ALA A 3 -8.85 -3.69 3.73
C ALA A 3 -8.62 -2.32 4.41
N LEU A 4 -7.55 -1.62 4.05
CA LEU A 4 -7.28 -0.25 4.50
C LEU A 4 -8.32 0.72 3.95
N ALA A 5 -8.64 0.64 2.66
CA ALA A 5 -9.65 1.50 2.03
C ALA A 5 -11.02 1.39 2.74
N ARG A 6 -11.41 0.17 3.17
CA ARG A 6 -12.64 -0.02 3.96
C ARG A 6 -12.56 0.59 5.34
N ALA A 7 -11.38 0.59 5.96
CA ALA A 7 -11.20 1.22 7.25
C ALA A 7 -11.44 2.73 7.13
N PHE A 8 -10.87 3.38 6.11
CA PHE A 8 -11.13 4.81 5.85
C PHE A 8 -12.60 5.11 5.53
N ALA A 9 -13.27 4.23 4.77
CA ALA A 9 -14.67 4.41 4.38
C ALA A 9 -15.67 4.17 5.53
N ARG A 10 -15.24 3.61 6.66
CA ARG A 10 -16.10 3.30 7.82
C ARG A 10 -16.03 4.32 8.93
N GLU A 11 -15.11 5.25 8.90
CA GLU A 11 -15.06 6.27 9.94
C GLU A 11 -16.32 7.16 9.88
N PRO A 12 -17.07 7.29 10.97
CA PRO A 12 -18.09 8.31 11.06
C PRO A 12 -17.37 9.66 11.09
N SER A 13 -17.33 10.33 9.95
CA SER A 13 -16.93 11.73 9.90
C SER A 13 -17.98 12.52 10.69
N GLY A 14 -17.65 12.97 11.90
CA GLY A 14 -18.48 13.91 12.65
C GLY A 14 -18.61 15.27 11.97
N SER A 15 -18.06 15.42 10.77
CA SER A 15 -18.19 16.57 9.89
C SER A 15 -19.16 16.25 8.75
N ARG A 16 -20.15 17.12 8.57
CA ARG A 16 -21.16 17.07 7.50
C ARG A 16 -20.60 17.23 6.06
N GLU A 17 -19.35 16.91 5.79
CA GLU A 17 -18.75 17.08 4.46
C GLU A 17 -18.85 15.79 3.64
N PRO A 18 -19.58 15.78 2.51
CA PRO A 18 -19.78 14.60 1.67
C PRO A 18 -18.48 14.06 1.04
N LEU A 19 -17.43 14.87 0.92
CA LEU A 19 -16.14 14.47 0.37
C LEU A 19 -15.27 13.65 1.34
N GLY A 20 -15.39 13.87 2.65
CA GLY A 20 -14.57 13.18 3.67
C GLY A 20 -14.77 11.67 3.74
N SER A 21 -15.90 11.16 3.25
CA SER A 21 -16.24 9.73 3.21
C SER A 21 -15.91 9.04 1.88
N ARG A 22 -15.50 9.79 0.86
CA ARG A 22 -15.20 9.22 -0.47
C ARG A 22 -13.78 8.66 -0.50
N VAL A 23 -13.66 7.42 -0.96
CA VAL A 23 -12.36 6.71 -1.03
C VAL A 23 -12.11 6.21 -2.45
N LEU A 24 -10.98 6.61 -3.00
CA LEU A 24 -10.45 6.09 -4.26
C LEU A 24 -9.36 5.04 -3.98
N VAL A 25 -9.42 3.93 -4.70
CA VAL A 25 -8.36 2.94 -4.80
C VAL A 25 -7.86 2.92 -6.23
N THR A 26 -6.58 3.07 -6.44
CA THR A 26 -5.96 3.06 -7.76
C THR A 26 -4.56 2.44 -7.72
N THR A 27 -3.90 2.40 -8.84
CA THR A 27 -2.53 1.91 -8.98
C THR A 27 -1.78 2.75 -10.02
N THR A 28 -0.49 2.88 -9.84
CA THR A 28 0.46 3.42 -10.83
C THR A 28 1.25 2.31 -11.52
N THR A 29 0.99 1.05 -11.15
CA THR A 29 1.60 -0.15 -11.71
C THR A 29 0.54 -1.04 -12.37
N ARG A 30 0.67 -2.37 -12.26
CA ARG A 30 -0.34 -3.33 -12.72
C ARG A 30 -0.86 -4.14 -11.55
N ILE A 31 -2.18 -4.16 -11.36
CA ILE A 31 -2.83 -4.97 -10.33
C ILE A 31 -3.76 -6.01 -10.94
N LEU A 32 -4.07 -7.06 -10.18
CA LEU A 32 -5.13 -7.99 -10.57
C LEU A 32 -6.49 -7.27 -10.56
N ASP A 33 -7.36 -7.57 -11.55
CA ASP A 33 -8.71 -7.02 -11.57
C ASP A 33 -9.46 -7.46 -10.29
N PRO A 34 -9.87 -6.51 -9.44
CA PRO A 34 -10.58 -6.82 -8.20
C PRO A 34 -11.97 -7.43 -8.44
N GLY A 35 -12.49 -7.37 -9.67
CA GLY A 35 -13.73 -8.03 -10.09
C GLY A 35 -13.62 -9.56 -10.19
N ARG A 36 -12.44 -10.14 -10.21
CA ARG A 36 -12.25 -11.60 -10.33
C ARG A 36 -12.69 -12.36 -9.08
N ALA A 37 -13.04 -13.65 -9.29
CA ALA A 37 -13.60 -14.52 -8.24
C ALA A 37 -12.70 -14.68 -7.00
N SER A 38 -11.38 -14.63 -7.17
CA SER A 38 -10.39 -14.73 -6.09
C SER A 38 -10.31 -13.48 -5.19
N TRP A 39 -10.83 -12.33 -5.66
CA TRP A 39 -10.78 -11.05 -4.95
C TRP A 39 -12.15 -10.62 -4.43
N ARG A 40 -12.76 -11.45 -3.57
CA ARG A 40 -14.08 -11.16 -2.96
C ARG A 40 -14.14 -9.77 -2.31
N GLU A 41 -13.03 -9.31 -1.77
CA GLU A 41 -12.94 -8.00 -1.12
C GLU A 41 -12.97 -6.83 -2.11
N GLY A 42 -12.30 -6.94 -3.25
CA GLY A 42 -12.28 -5.90 -4.27
C GLY A 42 -13.65 -5.67 -4.89
N ARG A 43 -14.36 -6.74 -5.25
CA ARG A 43 -15.72 -6.66 -5.84
C ARG A 43 -16.77 -6.01 -4.92
N ARG A 44 -16.54 -6.10 -3.61
CA ARG A 44 -17.43 -5.50 -2.59
C ARG A 44 -17.02 -4.08 -2.20
N PHE A 45 -15.92 -3.57 -2.76
CA PHE A 45 -15.43 -2.26 -2.36
C PHE A 45 -16.25 -1.14 -2.98
N GLY A 46 -16.39 -1.10 -4.30
CA GLY A 46 -17.10 -0.02 -5.00
C GLY A 46 -17.12 -0.20 -6.50
N ALA A 47 -17.52 0.84 -7.22
CA ALA A 47 -17.53 0.87 -8.67
C ALA A 47 -16.11 0.78 -9.25
N LEU A 48 -15.93 -0.01 -10.31
CA LEU A 48 -14.72 0.00 -11.13
C LEU A 48 -14.93 0.93 -12.31
N LEU A 49 -14.10 1.95 -12.42
CA LEU A 49 -14.06 2.89 -13.54
C LEU A 49 -12.76 2.73 -14.33
N ILE A 50 -12.85 2.80 -15.63
CA ILE A 50 -11.71 2.73 -16.54
C ILE A 50 -11.64 4.02 -17.33
N HIS A 51 -10.59 4.80 -17.08
CA HIS A 51 -10.34 6.06 -17.77
C HIS A 51 -8.87 6.15 -18.17
N PRO A 52 -8.54 6.11 -19.46
CA PRO A 52 -7.16 6.25 -19.93
C PRO A 52 -6.50 7.58 -19.51
N CYS A 53 -7.30 8.66 -19.51
CA CYS A 53 -6.91 10.00 -19.05
C CYS A 53 -7.81 10.42 -17.89
N PRO A 54 -7.50 9.97 -16.65
CA PRO A 54 -8.39 10.20 -15.51
C PRO A 54 -8.50 11.66 -15.08
N GLU A 55 -7.60 12.53 -15.54
CA GLU A 55 -7.60 13.97 -15.37
C GLU A 55 -8.44 14.72 -16.41
N SER A 56 -9.00 14.05 -17.40
CA SER A 56 -9.87 14.68 -18.41
C SER A 56 -11.17 15.21 -17.78
N PRO A 57 -11.78 16.27 -18.32
CA PRO A 57 -13.03 16.80 -17.79
C PRO A 57 -14.14 15.74 -17.70
N GLU A 58 -14.25 14.86 -18.69
CA GLU A 58 -15.25 13.79 -18.75
C GLU A 58 -15.01 12.75 -17.65
N ALA A 59 -13.74 12.37 -17.44
CA ALA A 59 -13.37 11.43 -16.38
C ALA A 59 -13.62 12.03 -14.99
N LEU A 60 -13.27 13.29 -14.78
CA LEU A 60 -13.51 14.00 -13.51
C LEU A 60 -15.01 14.11 -13.20
N GLU A 61 -15.84 14.38 -14.21
CA GLU A 61 -17.31 14.42 -14.03
C GLU A 61 -17.87 13.03 -13.73
N SER A 62 -17.42 12.00 -14.44
CA SER A 62 -17.78 10.60 -14.15
C SER A 62 -17.37 10.21 -12.72
N LEU A 63 -16.20 10.66 -12.26
CA LEU A 63 -15.74 10.42 -10.91
C LEU A 63 -16.56 11.20 -9.88
N ARG A 64 -16.96 12.45 -10.14
CA ARG A 64 -17.84 13.23 -9.25
C ARG A 64 -19.19 12.56 -9.05
N SER A 65 -19.79 12.05 -10.11
CA SER A 65 -21.09 11.37 -10.08
C SER A 65 -21.02 9.92 -9.58
N SER A 66 -19.80 9.37 -9.41
CA SER A 66 -19.62 8.02 -8.89
C SER A 66 -19.95 7.92 -7.39
N GLY A 67 -20.22 6.71 -6.93
CA GLY A 67 -20.47 6.46 -5.49
C GLY A 67 -19.27 6.75 -4.57
N PRO A 68 -19.46 6.59 -3.27
CA PRO A 68 -18.44 6.98 -2.27
C PRO A 68 -17.17 6.11 -2.32
N ARG A 69 -17.20 4.99 -3.01
CA ARG A 69 -16.07 4.06 -3.11
C ARG A 69 -15.82 3.71 -4.56
N VAL A 70 -14.63 4.01 -5.04
CA VAL A 70 -14.25 3.85 -6.44
C VAL A 70 -12.94 3.10 -6.55
N VAL A 71 -12.85 2.22 -7.54
CA VAL A 71 -11.60 1.65 -8.04
C VAL A 71 -11.37 2.27 -9.42
N LEU A 72 -10.21 2.86 -9.64
CA LEU A 72 -9.86 3.52 -10.90
C LEU A 72 -8.64 2.86 -11.52
N ALA A 73 -8.70 2.65 -12.84
CA ALA A 73 -7.57 2.18 -13.65
C ALA A 73 -7.58 2.89 -15.00
N SER A 74 -6.45 2.84 -15.72
CA SER A 74 -6.37 3.42 -17.06
C SER A 74 -6.92 2.49 -18.14
N ALA A 75 -6.71 1.18 -17.98
CA ALA A 75 -7.17 0.16 -18.93
C ALA A 75 -7.27 -1.22 -18.26
N LYS A 76 -7.88 -2.18 -18.96
CA LYS A 76 -7.71 -3.61 -18.70
C LYS A 76 -6.66 -4.17 -19.65
N ASP A 77 -5.88 -5.15 -19.21
CA ASP A 77 -5.00 -5.89 -20.11
C ASP A 77 -5.80 -6.74 -21.12
N GLU A 78 -5.15 -7.22 -22.18
CA GLU A 78 -5.78 -8.02 -23.23
C GLU A 78 -6.49 -9.28 -22.70
N SER A 79 -5.97 -9.87 -21.63
CA SER A 79 -6.59 -11.03 -20.97
C SER A 79 -7.76 -10.67 -20.06
N GLY A 80 -8.02 -9.39 -19.82
CA GLY A 80 -9.00 -8.89 -18.85
C GLY A 80 -8.67 -9.28 -17.41
N THR A 81 -7.44 -9.73 -17.14
CA THR A 81 -7.05 -10.27 -15.84
C THR A 81 -6.40 -9.24 -14.94
N LYS A 82 -5.82 -8.20 -15.51
CA LYS A 82 -5.15 -7.13 -14.79
C LYS A 82 -5.67 -5.77 -15.22
N LEU A 83 -5.55 -4.83 -14.30
CA LEU A 83 -5.77 -3.42 -14.54
C LEU A 83 -4.42 -2.73 -14.72
N ALA A 84 -4.33 -1.87 -15.71
CA ALA A 84 -3.20 -0.97 -15.92
C ALA A 84 -3.31 0.24 -14.99
N GLY A 85 -2.17 0.71 -14.48
CA GLY A 85 -2.09 1.88 -13.62
C GLY A 85 -2.37 3.18 -14.37
N ILE A 86 -2.80 4.19 -13.63
CA ILE A 86 -2.86 5.57 -14.11
C ILE A 86 -1.49 6.23 -13.97
N ALA A 87 -1.25 7.30 -14.73
CA ALA A 87 -0.05 8.11 -14.59
C ALA A 87 0.02 8.72 -13.17
N PRO A 88 1.17 8.67 -12.48
CA PRO A 88 1.27 9.22 -11.12
C PRO A 88 0.96 10.73 -11.07
N GLU A 89 1.24 11.46 -12.14
CA GLU A 89 0.96 12.90 -12.28
C GLU A 89 -0.54 13.19 -12.29
N ALA A 90 -1.36 12.31 -12.87
CA ALA A 90 -2.80 12.46 -12.95
C ALA A 90 -3.50 12.42 -11.57
N ILE A 91 -2.84 11.83 -10.56
CA ILE A 91 -3.42 11.67 -9.22
C ILE A 91 -3.67 13.02 -8.56
N ALA A 92 -2.84 14.02 -8.82
CA ALA A 92 -3.01 15.36 -8.26
C ALA A 92 -4.37 15.99 -8.59
N ALA A 93 -4.88 15.76 -9.81
CA ALA A 93 -6.20 16.25 -10.24
C ALA A 93 -7.38 15.55 -9.52
N LEU A 94 -7.13 14.36 -8.97
CA LEU A 94 -8.14 13.57 -8.27
C LEU A 94 -8.26 13.92 -6.78
N VAL A 95 -7.22 14.54 -6.21
CA VAL A 95 -7.18 14.89 -4.78
C VAL A 95 -8.40 15.68 -4.31
N PRO A 96 -8.92 16.68 -5.04
CA PRO A 96 -10.10 17.43 -4.60
C PRO A 96 -11.40 16.63 -4.59
N LEU A 97 -11.44 15.44 -5.21
CA LEU A 97 -12.66 14.65 -5.36
C LEU A 97 -12.86 13.59 -4.27
N PHE A 98 -11.81 13.29 -3.48
CA PHE A 98 -11.83 12.18 -2.53
C PHE A 98 -11.24 12.58 -1.19
N GLY A 99 -11.82 12.06 -0.10
CA GLY A 99 -11.28 12.21 1.26
C GLY A 99 -10.06 11.34 1.52
N ALA A 100 -9.90 10.24 0.76
CA ALA A 100 -8.70 9.42 0.76
C ALA A 100 -8.45 8.79 -0.62
N ILE A 101 -7.20 8.77 -1.04
CA ILE A 101 -6.74 8.08 -2.26
C ILE A 101 -5.67 7.08 -1.85
N LEU A 102 -5.89 5.81 -2.13
CA LEU A 102 -4.96 4.73 -1.88
C LEU A 102 -4.39 4.25 -3.21
N VAL A 103 -3.06 4.36 -3.33
CA VAL A 103 -2.34 4.03 -4.56
C VAL A 103 -1.46 2.81 -4.34
N GLU A 104 -1.62 1.75 -5.14
CA GLU A 104 -0.63 0.69 -5.20
C GLU A 104 0.49 1.11 -6.15
N ALA A 105 1.62 1.51 -5.58
CA ALA A 105 2.78 2.01 -6.32
C ALA A 105 3.80 0.91 -6.62
N ASP A 106 3.66 -0.25 -6.01
CA ASP A 106 4.59 -1.37 -6.16
C ASP A 106 3.96 -2.70 -5.74
N GLY A 107 3.95 -3.68 -6.64
CA GLY A 107 3.40 -5.02 -6.38
C GLY A 107 4.49 -6.06 -6.06
N ALA A 108 4.25 -6.95 -5.09
CA ALA A 108 5.16 -8.02 -4.69
C ALA A 108 4.74 -9.43 -5.16
N ARG A 109 3.85 -9.54 -6.14
CA ARG A 109 3.32 -10.82 -6.67
C ARG A 109 2.73 -11.75 -5.59
N GLY A 110 2.25 -11.17 -4.49
CA GLY A 110 1.71 -11.93 -3.36
C GLY A 110 2.75 -12.45 -2.37
N LEU A 111 4.04 -12.16 -2.57
CA LEU A 111 5.12 -12.56 -1.67
C LEU A 111 5.22 -11.63 -0.46
N SER A 112 5.86 -12.09 0.61
CA SER A 112 5.83 -11.44 1.91
C SER A 112 6.79 -10.27 2.04
N ILE A 113 7.87 -10.26 1.25
CA ILE A 113 8.87 -9.20 1.25
C ILE A 113 9.37 -8.95 -0.18
N LYS A 114 9.87 -7.74 -0.44
CA LYS A 114 10.32 -7.33 -1.77
C LYS A 114 11.43 -6.29 -1.67
N ALA A 115 12.35 -6.33 -2.64
CA ALA A 115 13.18 -5.18 -2.98
C ALA A 115 12.60 -4.45 -4.20
N PRO A 116 12.44 -3.11 -4.18
CA PRO A 116 12.03 -2.32 -5.33
C PRO A 116 13.06 -2.43 -6.46
N SER A 117 12.61 -2.46 -7.72
CA SER A 117 13.51 -2.31 -8.86
C SER A 117 13.88 -0.84 -9.08
N GLU A 118 14.74 -0.57 -10.08
CA GLU A 118 15.12 0.81 -10.43
C GLU A 118 13.91 1.70 -10.75
N ARG A 119 12.87 1.12 -11.38
CA ARG A 119 11.65 1.82 -11.80
C ARG A 119 10.54 1.80 -10.77
N GLU A 120 10.76 1.21 -9.61
CA GLU A 120 9.77 1.06 -8.53
C GLU A 120 10.31 1.64 -7.22
N PRO A 121 9.42 2.13 -6.37
CA PRO A 121 7.98 2.31 -6.54
C PRO A 121 7.66 3.50 -7.44
N VAL A 122 6.49 3.50 -8.09
CA VAL A 122 5.99 4.63 -8.88
C VAL A 122 5.07 5.47 -7.99
N LEU A 123 5.68 6.29 -7.13
CA LEU A 123 4.96 7.12 -6.16
C LEU A 123 4.49 8.43 -6.81
N PRO A 124 3.24 8.87 -6.57
CA PRO A 124 2.81 10.22 -6.92
C PRO A 124 3.58 11.26 -6.10
N SER A 125 4.02 12.35 -6.74
CA SER A 125 4.73 13.44 -6.05
C SER A 125 3.88 14.14 -4.99
N CYS A 126 2.55 14.08 -5.10
CA CYS A 126 1.60 14.63 -4.15
C CYS A 126 1.25 13.67 -3.00
N ALA A 127 1.94 12.51 -2.88
CA ALA A 127 1.69 11.59 -1.77
C ALA A 127 2.03 12.25 -0.42
N THR A 128 1.08 12.20 0.51
CA THR A 128 1.25 12.72 1.88
C THR A 128 1.71 11.66 2.87
N ALA A 129 1.60 10.39 2.50
CA ALA A 129 2.09 9.26 3.28
C ALA A 129 2.52 8.11 2.37
N VAL A 130 3.58 7.41 2.74
CA VAL A 130 4.05 6.18 2.08
C VAL A 130 4.01 5.05 3.10
N VAL A 131 3.33 3.96 2.72
CA VAL A 131 3.24 2.75 3.54
C VAL A 131 4.15 1.68 2.95
N GLY A 132 5.29 1.44 3.58
CA GLY A 132 6.11 0.25 3.34
C GLY A 132 5.45 -0.96 3.98
N LEU A 133 5.30 -2.07 3.24
CA LEU A 133 4.57 -3.24 3.71
C LEU A 133 5.47 -4.48 3.68
N VAL A 134 5.61 -5.14 4.83
CA VAL A 134 6.37 -6.38 4.99
C VAL A 134 5.50 -7.43 5.68
N GLY A 135 5.45 -8.63 5.12
CA GLY A 135 4.84 -9.78 5.77
C GLY A 135 5.78 -10.37 6.82
N LEU A 136 5.36 -10.39 8.08
CA LEU A 136 6.14 -10.96 9.18
C LEU A 136 6.44 -12.45 9.00
N ASP A 137 5.63 -13.16 8.23
CA ASP A 137 5.84 -14.56 7.88
C ASP A 137 7.11 -14.82 7.04
N ALA A 138 7.78 -13.76 6.55
CA ALA A 138 9.09 -13.86 5.94
C ALA A 138 10.22 -14.04 6.96
N VAL A 139 10.03 -13.55 8.20
CA VAL A 139 11.06 -13.59 9.23
C VAL A 139 11.35 -15.03 9.66
N GLY A 140 12.63 -15.40 9.70
CA GLY A 140 13.09 -16.75 10.00
C GLY A 140 13.09 -17.71 8.81
N LYS A 141 12.51 -17.32 7.67
CA LYS A 141 12.54 -18.13 6.45
C LYS A 141 13.79 -17.85 5.62
N PRO A 142 14.25 -18.84 4.84
CA PRO A 142 15.36 -18.64 3.92
C PRO A 142 15.00 -17.62 2.85
N LEU A 143 16.00 -16.80 2.46
CA LEU A 143 15.85 -15.87 1.35
C LEU A 143 15.82 -16.63 0.02
N ASP A 144 14.65 -16.80 -0.55
CA ASP A 144 14.41 -17.44 -1.84
C ASP A 144 13.21 -16.79 -2.58
N ASP A 145 12.93 -17.28 -3.78
CA ASP A 145 11.85 -16.81 -4.66
C ASP A 145 10.42 -17.16 -4.16
N ARG A 146 10.29 -18.04 -3.16
CA ARG A 146 9.02 -18.40 -2.52
C ARG A 146 8.63 -17.40 -1.44
N VAL A 147 9.59 -16.67 -0.90
CA VAL A 147 9.39 -15.72 0.21
C VAL A 147 9.53 -14.28 -0.25
N ALA A 148 10.52 -14.01 -1.10
CA ALA A 148 10.88 -12.66 -1.54
C ALA A 148 10.68 -12.45 -3.04
N HIS A 149 10.10 -11.31 -3.43
CA HIS A 149 10.13 -10.89 -4.82
C HIS A 149 11.46 -10.20 -5.12
N ARG A 150 12.24 -10.74 -6.06
CA ARG A 150 13.61 -10.38 -6.38
C ARG A 150 14.58 -10.65 -5.22
N PRO A 151 14.75 -11.91 -4.82
CA PRO A 151 15.56 -12.26 -3.64
C PRO A 151 17.02 -11.83 -3.79
N GLU A 152 17.60 -11.86 -5.00
CA GLU A 152 18.97 -11.41 -5.24
C GLU A 152 19.15 -9.91 -4.98
N LEU A 153 18.18 -9.10 -5.40
CA LEU A 153 18.20 -7.66 -5.15
C LEU A 153 18.01 -7.37 -3.66
N LEU A 154 17.05 -8.06 -3.02
CA LEU A 154 16.84 -7.95 -1.58
C LEU A 154 18.12 -8.35 -0.82
N GLY A 155 18.73 -9.48 -1.18
CA GLY A 155 19.95 -9.96 -0.54
C GLY A 155 21.09 -8.95 -0.59
N ARG A 156 21.30 -8.31 -1.75
CA ARG A 156 22.30 -7.23 -1.89
C ARG A 156 21.99 -6.02 -1.00
N LEU A 157 20.72 -5.61 -0.90
CA LEU A 157 20.33 -4.43 -0.11
C LEU A 157 20.48 -4.64 1.40
N VAL A 158 20.25 -5.87 1.87
CA VAL A 158 20.21 -6.16 3.33
C VAL A 158 21.32 -7.08 3.80
N GLY A 159 22.30 -7.40 2.95
CA GLY A 159 23.41 -8.29 3.31
C GLY A 159 22.96 -9.70 3.67
N CYS A 160 22.01 -10.29 2.89
CA CYS A 160 21.47 -11.62 3.11
C CYS A 160 21.85 -12.54 1.95
N ALA A 161 22.58 -13.61 2.20
CA ALA A 161 22.91 -14.59 1.18
C ALA A 161 21.66 -15.43 0.80
N PRO A 162 21.60 -15.96 -0.45
CA PRO A 162 20.56 -16.90 -0.84
C PRO A 162 20.49 -18.08 0.14
N GLY A 163 19.29 -18.44 0.58
CA GLY A 163 19.07 -19.51 1.55
C GLY A 163 19.34 -19.13 3.02
N GLU A 164 19.92 -17.98 3.29
CA GLU A 164 20.10 -17.49 4.65
C GLU A 164 18.77 -16.95 5.23
N ALA A 165 18.55 -17.10 6.53
CA ALA A 165 17.33 -16.69 7.18
C ALA A 165 17.16 -15.16 7.20
N ILE A 166 15.98 -14.66 6.83
CA ILE A 166 15.62 -13.25 6.93
C ILE A 166 15.41 -12.91 8.40
N SER A 167 16.26 -12.03 8.97
CA SER A 167 16.15 -11.59 10.37
C SER A 167 15.36 -10.27 10.50
N PRO A 168 14.91 -9.91 11.72
CA PRO A 168 14.32 -8.59 11.99
C PRO A 168 15.23 -7.43 11.59
N GLU A 169 16.55 -7.58 11.81
CA GLU A 169 17.55 -6.55 11.48
C GLU A 169 17.63 -6.32 9.97
N ARG A 170 17.37 -7.33 9.14
CA ARG A 170 17.31 -7.20 7.68
C ARG A 170 16.07 -6.43 7.20
N ILE A 171 14.95 -6.49 7.93
CA ILE A 171 13.81 -5.62 7.69
C ILE A 171 14.18 -4.16 7.99
N LEU A 172 14.91 -3.92 9.07
CA LEU A 172 15.43 -2.60 9.41
C LEU A 172 16.35 -2.07 8.30
N LEU A 173 17.30 -2.87 7.83
CA LEU A 173 18.20 -2.48 6.72
C LEU A 173 17.44 -2.17 5.44
N LEU A 174 16.40 -2.94 5.12
CA LEU A 174 15.54 -2.68 3.97
C LEU A 174 14.77 -1.36 4.12
N ALA A 175 14.32 -1.02 5.33
CA ALA A 175 13.67 0.26 5.61
C ALA A 175 14.65 1.44 5.59
N ALA A 176 15.89 1.22 6.02
CA ALA A 176 16.96 2.23 6.06
C ALA A 176 17.57 2.51 4.67
N SER A 177 17.56 1.53 3.78
CA SER A 177 18.19 1.66 2.46
C SER A 177 17.49 2.73 1.62
N PRO A 178 18.24 3.67 0.98
CA PRO A 178 17.68 4.61 0.01
C PRO A 178 16.99 3.91 -1.18
N GLU A 179 17.44 2.71 -1.53
CA GLU A 179 16.87 1.86 -2.57
C GLU A 179 15.86 0.83 -2.02
N GLY A 180 15.48 0.94 -0.76
CA GLY A 180 14.60 0.02 -0.04
C GLY A 180 13.14 0.44 -0.02
N LEU A 181 12.45 0.12 1.09
CA LEU A 181 11.00 0.26 1.24
C LEU A 181 10.47 1.69 1.01
N PHE A 182 11.27 2.69 1.28
CA PHE A 182 10.84 4.10 1.19
C PHE A 182 11.54 4.86 0.07
N LYS A 183 12.07 4.14 -0.94
CA LYS A 183 12.66 4.74 -2.13
C LYS A 183 11.69 5.70 -2.80
N GLY A 184 12.18 6.89 -3.17
CA GLY A 184 11.38 7.90 -3.87
C GLY A 184 10.23 8.51 -3.04
N THR A 185 10.20 8.32 -1.72
CA THR A 185 9.23 9.01 -0.85
C THR A 185 9.31 10.53 -1.05
N PRO A 186 8.19 11.20 -1.40
CA PRO A 186 8.18 12.64 -1.54
C PRO A 186 8.61 13.37 -0.26
N PRO A 187 9.29 14.52 -0.37
CA PRO A 187 9.64 15.33 0.79
C PRO A 187 8.42 15.69 1.64
N GLY A 188 8.53 15.53 2.95
CA GLY A 188 7.43 15.79 3.90
C GLY A 188 6.34 14.72 3.98
N ALA A 189 6.40 13.68 3.14
CA ALA A 189 5.46 12.57 3.27
C ALA A 189 5.80 11.69 4.48
N THR A 190 4.77 11.32 5.23
CA THR A 190 4.89 10.44 6.40
C THR A 190 5.29 9.02 5.97
N ARG A 191 6.32 8.46 6.59
CA ARG A 191 6.77 7.07 6.37
C ARG A 191 6.15 6.15 7.40
N ILE A 192 5.39 5.17 6.94
CA ILE A 192 4.71 4.20 7.80
C ILE A 192 5.17 2.80 7.43
N LEU A 193 5.70 2.05 8.37
CA LEU A 193 5.95 0.62 8.17
C LEU A 193 4.76 -0.20 8.67
N LEU A 194 4.14 -0.97 7.78
CA LEU A 194 3.12 -1.94 8.14
C LEU A 194 3.71 -3.35 8.15
N LEU A 195 3.85 -3.91 9.34
CA LEU A 195 4.21 -5.30 9.59
C LEU A 195 2.94 -6.15 9.52
N ASN A 196 2.68 -6.71 8.34
CA ASN A 196 1.49 -7.49 8.04
C ASN A 196 1.65 -8.97 8.41
N LYS A 197 0.54 -9.74 8.35
CA LYS A 197 0.50 -11.18 8.67
C LYS A 197 0.98 -11.48 10.10
N ALA A 198 0.67 -10.61 11.04
CA ALA A 198 1.00 -10.79 12.44
C ALA A 198 0.30 -12.00 13.09
N ASP A 199 -0.75 -12.50 12.45
CA ASP A 199 -1.48 -13.72 12.81
C ASP A 199 -0.74 -15.02 12.43
N ALA A 200 0.29 -14.91 11.58
CA ALA A 200 1.10 -16.04 11.12
C ALA A 200 2.40 -16.24 11.93
N VAL A 201 2.65 -15.41 12.94
CA VAL A 201 3.89 -15.45 13.71
C VAL A 201 3.62 -15.27 15.22
N PRO A 202 4.55 -15.70 16.11
CA PRO A 202 4.46 -15.39 17.54
C PRO A 202 4.42 -13.88 17.78
N ARG A 203 3.61 -13.46 18.76
CA ARG A 203 3.42 -12.05 19.12
C ARG A 203 4.75 -11.36 19.48
N GLU A 204 5.62 -12.09 20.17
CA GLU A 204 6.94 -11.64 20.62
C GLU A 204 7.83 -11.27 19.43
N LEU A 205 7.80 -12.07 18.35
CA LEU A 205 8.53 -11.78 17.13
C LEU A 205 8.01 -10.50 16.45
N ALA A 206 6.69 -10.36 16.33
CA ALA A 206 6.08 -9.16 15.78
C ALA A 206 6.45 -7.90 16.57
N GLN A 207 6.43 -8.00 17.90
CA GLN A 207 6.81 -6.90 18.79
C GLN A 207 8.30 -6.57 18.69
N ARG A 208 9.18 -7.59 18.64
CA ARG A 208 10.63 -7.39 18.45
C ARG A 208 10.92 -6.63 17.16
N CYS A 209 10.34 -7.06 16.03
CA CYS A 209 10.50 -6.36 14.76
C CYS A 209 10.03 -4.89 14.86
N ALA A 210 8.88 -4.68 15.49
CA ALA A 210 8.33 -3.33 15.62
C ALA A 210 9.16 -2.43 16.54
N SER A 211 9.66 -2.94 17.66
CA SER A 211 10.50 -2.18 18.59
C SER A 211 11.81 -1.79 17.95
N LEU A 212 12.51 -2.72 17.29
CA LEU A 212 13.76 -2.46 16.59
C LEU A 212 13.62 -1.31 15.59
N ILE A 213 12.53 -1.27 14.83
CA ILE A 213 12.32 -0.23 13.83
C ILE A 213 11.89 1.10 14.46
N ARG A 214 11.07 1.09 15.52
CA ARG A 214 10.70 2.32 16.24
C ARG A 214 11.90 2.98 16.88
N GLU A 215 12.75 2.20 17.50
CA GLU A 215 13.97 2.69 18.18
C GLU A 215 14.99 3.30 17.21
N SER A 216 14.97 2.87 15.93
CA SER A 216 15.84 3.44 14.91
C SER A 216 15.47 4.86 14.48
N GLY A 217 14.24 5.30 14.69
CA GLY A 217 13.74 6.60 14.24
C GLY A 217 13.63 6.79 12.72
N LEU A 218 13.78 5.71 11.92
CA LEU A 218 13.78 5.77 10.45
C LEU A 218 12.40 6.00 9.83
N VAL A 219 11.34 5.70 10.58
CA VAL A 219 9.96 5.84 10.13
C VAL A 219 9.12 6.58 11.17
N ASP A 220 8.13 7.31 10.72
CA ASP A 220 7.25 8.09 11.60
C ASP A 220 6.28 7.19 12.40
N SER A 221 5.97 6.00 11.86
CA SER A 221 5.06 5.05 12.51
C SER A 221 5.32 3.61 12.11
N VAL A 222 5.16 2.69 13.08
CA VAL A 222 5.16 1.24 12.84
C VAL A 222 3.82 0.67 13.28
N VAL A 223 3.16 -0.03 12.36
CA VAL A 223 1.85 -0.67 12.56
C VAL A 223 2.01 -2.17 12.45
N ILE A 224 1.50 -2.93 13.44
CA ILE A 224 1.38 -4.38 13.37
C ILE A 224 -0.05 -4.73 12.99
N GLY A 225 -0.25 -5.58 11.98
CA GLY A 225 -1.57 -5.92 11.49
C GLY A 225 -1.66 -7.27 10.79
N ALA A 226 -2.90 -7.69 10.51
CA ALA A 226 -3.23 -8.91 9.78
C ALA A 226 -4.30 -8.59 8.73
N LEU A 227 -3.90 -8.01 7.59
CA LEU A 227 -4.84 -7.53 6.57
C LEU A 227 -5.51 -8.64 5.76
N GLY A 228 -4.92 -9.83 5.71
CA GLY A 228 -5.45 -11.01 4.99
C GLY A 228 -6.33 -11.93 5.83
N ALA A 229 -6.41 -11.72 7.14
CA ALA A 229 -7.24 -12.52 8.02
C ALA A 229 -8.74 -12.32 7.74
N PRO A 230 -9.61 -13.33 7.98
CA PRO A 230 -11.07 -13.21 7.79
C PRO A 230 -11.70 -12.02 8.53
N ARG A 231 -11.05 -11.56 9.59
CA ARG A 231 -11.33 -10.30 10.28
C ARG A 231 -10.03 -9.49 10.29
N ALA A 232 -9.79 -8.72 9.22
CA ALA A 232 -8.64 -7.83 9.15
C ALA A 232 -8.55 -6.97 10.44
N ARG A 233 -7.46 -7.13 11.18
CA ARG A 233 -7.22 -6.40 12.43
C ARG A 233 -6.13 -5.38 12.18
N LEU A 234 -6.53 -4.12 12.23
CA LEU A 234 -5.61 -2.99 12.43
C LEU A 234 -5.88 -2.43 13.82
N PRO A 235 -4.85 -2.08 14.59
CA PRO A 235 -5.06 -1.44 15.88
C PRO A 235 -5.70 -0.09 15.66
N GLY A 236 -6.94 0.09 16.13
CA GLY A 236 -7.68 1.35 16.22
C GLY A 236 -7.49 2.36 15.08
N SER A 237 -7.86 3.59 15.29
CA SER A 237 -7.71 4.69 14.33
C SER A 237 -6.26 5.24 14.27
N TRP A 238 -5.26 4.36 14.04
CA TRP A 238 -3.84 4.76 13.94
C TRP A 238 -3.61 5.83 12.88
N TRP A 239 -4.39 5.78 11.78
CA TRP A 239 -4.35 6.79 10.71
C TRP A 239 -4.89 8.16 11.15
N ALA A 240 -5.73 8.25 12.20
CA ALA A 240 -6.22 9.52 12.73
C ALA A 240 -5.10 10.33 13.40
N ARG A 241 -4.00 9.68 13.75
CA ARG A 241 -2.82 10.30 14.38
C ARG A 241 -1.79 10.78 13.36
N LEU A 242 -2.02 10.55 12.05
CA LEU A 242 -1.09 11.03 11.04
C LEU A 242 -1.17 12.56 10.93
N PRO A 243 -0.03 13.26 10.97
CA PRO A 243 0.01 14.69 10.78
C PRO A 243 -0.50 15.04 9.38
N GLY A 244 -1.36 16.01 9.28
CA GLY A 244 -1.87 16.50 8.00
C GLY A 244 -3.34 16.85 8.06
N SER A 245 -3.60 18.13 7.82
CA SER A 245 -4.90 18.74 7.70
C SER A 245 -5.85 18.01 6.73
N ARG A 246 -7.10 18.26 6.85
CA ARG A 246 -8.36 18.02 6.12
C ARG A 246 -8.36 17.62 4.63
N TRP A 247 -7.20 17.38 3.97
CA TRP A 247 -7.06 17.15 2.54
C TRP A 247 -6.69 15.70 2.25
N ALA A 248 -7.08 15.19 1.11
CA ALA A 248 -6.96 13.81 0.67
C ALA A 248 -5.69 13.13 1.17
N ARG A 249 -5.85 12.07 1.97
CA ARG A 249 -4.73 11.23 2.45
C ARG A 249 -4.36 10.27 1.34
N LEU A 250 -3.25 10.55 0.68
CA LEU A 250 -2.71 9.74 -0.39
C LEU A 250 -1.72 8.73 0.19
N PHE A 251 -1.98 7.45 0.00
CA PHE A 251 -1.11 6.38 0.47
C PHE A 251 -0.53 5.62 -0.71
N GLY A 252 0.79 5.68 -0.87
CA GLY A 252 1.54 4.78 -1.73
C GLY A 252 1.82 3.47 -0.98
N PHE A 253 1.42 2.33 -1.55
CA PHE A 253 1.68 1.02 -0.98
C PHE A 253 2.81 0.33 -1.72
N GLN A 254 3.76 -0.20 -0.96
CA GLN A 254 4.79 -1.12 -1.43
C GLN A 254 4.59 -2.48 -0.77
N GLY A 255 4.62 -3.55 -1.55
CA GLY A 255 4.70 -4.90 -1.04
C GLY A 255 3.40 -5.70 -0.99
N ALA A 256 3.50 -6.92 -0.46
CA ALA A 256 2.52 -7.97 -0.55
C ALA A 256 1.17 -7.63 0.08
N ALA A 257 0.15 -7.54 -0.73
CA ALA A 257 -1.23 -7.60 -0.30
C ALA A 257 -1.83 -8.96 -0.70
N ARG A 258 -1.95 -9.85 0.23
CA ARG A 258 -2.96 -10.92 0.28
C ARG A 258 -3.48 -11.04 1.68
#